data_f0d493f5d3ff33f1c9309e6c6e7e6bad
#
_entry.id   f0d493f5d3ff33f1c9309e6c6e7e6bad
#
_cell.length_a   1.000
_cell.length_b   1.000
_cell.length_c   1.000
_cell.angle_alpha   90.00
_cell.angle_beta   90.00
_cell.angle_gamma   90.00
#
_symmetry.space_group_name_H-M   'P 1'
#
loop_
_entity.id
_entity.type
_entity.pdbx_description
1 polymer ?
#
loop_
_entity_poly.entity_id
_entity_poly.type
_entity_poly.pdbx_seq_one_letter_code
_entity_poly.pdbx_strand_id
1 'polypeptide(L)'
;MLFCPIVEARVVCTSALRLHGAEGAIPLSAKNLGELMLKPIRWNTFIRDFFVIQIGFLLYGLAIALIVRANLGTGTWLVLEVALANLLEIKIGTMTVYMGFMVLILALILREQVGWGTLANILSIGPWLNLFLDFISTSKENPALQIGMFLLGVLIQGMATAIYIGVDAGAGPRDSLMLAVHRTTGVSIRVARGAIEVIVVLIGWLLGGPAGIGTVAFALLIGPSVQWAFKLFKVHLHKPELAEAAAD
;
A
#
# COMPACT_ATOMS: atom_id res chain seq x y z
N MET A 1 36.18 -20.14 9.17
CA MET A 1 35.27 -20.46 10.29
C MET A 1 33.88 -20.10 9.83
N LEU A 2 33.26 -21.02 9.24
CA LEU A 2 32.02 -21.75 9.48
C LEU A 2 30.89 -20.89 10.07
N PHE A 3 30.04 -20.33 9.18
CA PHE A 3 28.65 -20.05 9.49
C PHE A 3 27.78 -20.74 8.43
N CYS A 4 26.99 -21.70 8.93
CA CYS A 4 26.16 -22.63 8.19
C CYS A 4 24.93 -21.92 7.60
N PRO A 5 24.53 -22.16 6.33
CA PRO A 5 23.32 -21.60 5.75
C PRO A 5 22.15 -22.55 6.00
N ILE A 6 21.32 -22.26 6.99
CA ILE A 6 20.06 -23.03 7.29
C ILE A 6 18.80 -22.34 6.73
N VAL A 7 18.94 -21.32 5.88
CA VAL A 7 17.79 -20.53 5.39
C VAL A 7 17.30 -20.95 3.99
N GLU A 8 18.07 -21.74 3.23
CA GLU A 8 17.69 -22.08 1.84
C GLU A 8 16.70 -23.25 1.67
N ALA A 9 16.45 -24.03 2.71
CA ALA A 9 15.66 -25.27 2.56
C ALA A 9 14.12 -25.10 2.58
N ARG A 10 13.57 -23.93 2.90
CA ARG A 10 12.11 -23.73 2.98
C ARG A 10 11.46 -23.10 1.76
N VAL A 11 12.22 -22.49 0.86
CA VAL A 11 11.67 -21.80 -0.32
C VAL A 11 11.50 -22.76 -1.51
N VAL A 12 12.25 -23.84 -1.56
CA VAL A 12 12.20 -24.81 -2.68
C VAL A 12 11.00 -25.76 -2.59
N CYS A 13 10.38 -25.92 -1.42
CA CYS A 13 9.29 -26.89 -1.23
C CYS A 13 7.92 -26.43 -1.75
N THR A 14 7.71 -25.12 -2.00
CA THR A 14 6.41 -24.61 -2.48
C THR A 14 6.28 -24.58 -3.99
N SER A 15 7.38 -24.60 -4.74
CA SER A 15 7.35 -24.63 -6.21
C SER A 15 7.31 -26.06 -6.79
N ALA A 16 7.74 -27.06 -6.05
CA ALA A 16 7.76 -28.46 -6.49
C ALA A 16 6.39 -29.19 -6.42
N LEU A 17 5.40 -28.62 -5.74
CA LEU A 17 4.07 -29.25 -5.53
C LEU A 17 3.08 -29.02 -6.69
N ARG A 18 3.53 -28.45 -7.80
CA ARG A 18 2.64 -28.12 -8.94
C ARG A 18 2.69 -29.11 -10.11
N LEU A 19 3.49 -30.17 -10.04
CA LEU A 19 3.73 -31.05 -11.21
C LEU A 19 3.50 -32.55 -10.99
N HIS A 20 2.83 -33.01 -9.90
CA HIS A 20 2.41 -34.41 -9.83
C HIS A 20 0.94 -34.52 -9.45
N GLY A 21 0.21 -35.24 -10.30
CA GLY A 21 -1.24 -35.42 -10.27
C GLY A 21 -1.80 -35.97 -8.99
N ALA A 22 -3.01 -35.58 -8.75
CA ALA A 22 -4.08 -36.23 -8.02
C ALA A 22 -3.73 -37.52 -7.27
N GLU A 23 -3.40 -37.34 -5.97
CA GLU A 23 -3.75 -38.31 -4.89
C GLU A 23 -3.15 -37.73 -3.59
N GLY A 24 -4.04 -37.21 -2.71
CA GLY A 24 -3.66 -36.69 -1.41
C GLY A 24 -4.11 -35.25 -1.18
N ALA A 25 -5.37 -34.94 -1.47
CA ALA A 25 -5.97 -33.68 -0.99
C ALA A 25 -6.00 -33.70 0.53
N ILE A 26 -5.01 -33.06 1.18
CA ILE A 26 -5.06 -32.77 2.61
C ILE A 26 -6.34 -31.95 2.83
N PRO A 27 -7.29 -32.40 3.65
CA PRO A 27 -8.50 -31.63 3.91
C PRO A 27 -8.08 -30.29 4.48
N LEU A 28 -8.41 -29.21 3.77
CA LEU A 28 -8.18 -27.83 4.20
C LEU A 28 -9.05 -27.57 5.43
N SER A 29 -8.52 -27.90 6.61
CA SER A 29 -9.10 -27.48 7.88
C SER A 29 -9.04 -25.94 7.94
N ALA A 30 -10.05 -25.30 8.50
CA ALA A 30 -10.08 -23.85 8.70
C ALA A 30 -8.82 -23.32 9.40
N LYS A 31 -8.16 -24.16 10.22
CA LYS A 31 -6.88 -23.87 10.87
C LYS A 31 -5.73 -23.75 9.86
N ASN A 32 -5.68 -24.62 8.86
CA ASN A 32 -4.65 -24.59 7.80
C ASN A 32 -4.87 -23.43 6.83
N LEU A 33 -6.12 -22.99 6.61
CA LEU A 33 -6.43 -21.79 5.82
C LEU A 33 -5.96 -20.54 6.53
N GLY A 34 -6.14 -20.42 7.84
CA GLY A 34 -5.68 -19.27 8.64
C GLY A 34 -4.15 -19.16 8.66
N GLU A 35 -3.44 -20.28 8.80
CA GLU A 35 -1.97 -20.29 8.77
C GLU A 35 -1.39 -19.97 7.38
N LEU A 36 -2.13 -20.25 6.30
CA LEU A 36 -1.72 -19.91 4.93
C LEU A 36 -1.94 -18.44 4.58
N MET A 37 -2.92 -17.76 5.23
CA MET A 37 -3.35 -16.40 4.91
C MET A 37 -2.78 -15.33 5.84
N LEU A 38 -2.27 -15.70 7.02
CA LEU A 38 -1.74 -14.75 7.99
C LEU A 38 -0.23 -14.85 8.09
N LYS A 39 0.46 -13.71 7.93
CA LYS A 39 1.90 -13.62 8.14
C LYS A 39 2.21 -13.72 9.64
N PRO A 40 3.13 -14.60 10.07
CA PRO A 40 3.43 -14.79 11.49
C PRO A 40 4.02 -13.52 12.11
N ILE A 41 3.58 -13.21 13.34
CA ILE A 41 4.07 -12.05 14.10
C ILE A 41 5.44 -12.38 14.70
N ARG A 42 6.41 -11.49 14.49
CA ARG A 42 7.75 -11.57 15.09
C ARG A 42 7.73 -10.91 16.48
N TRP A 43 7.36 -11.66 17.51
CA TRP A 43 7.19 -11.14 18.87
C TRP A 43 8.43 -10.46 19.45
N ASN A 44 9.65 -10.92 19.09
CA ASN A 44 10.90 -10.36 19.59
C ASN A 44 11.16 -8.90 19.14
N THR A 45 10.61 -8.50 18.01
CA THR A 45 10.78 -7.15 17.45
C THR A 45 9.48 -6.35 17.39
N PHE A 46 8.36 -6.96 17.82
CA PHE A 46 7.02 -6.42 17.63
C PHE A 46 6.86 -4.97 18.14
N ILE A 47 7.34 -4.68 19.35
CA ILE A 47 7.20 -3.34 19.94
C ILE A 47 7.95 -2.30 19.09
N ARG A 48 9.19 -2.58 18.72
CA ARG A 48 9.99 -1.71 17.85
C ARG A 48 9.31 -1.54 16.50
N ASP A 49 8.92 -2.64 15.88
CA ASP A 49 8.31 -2.68 14.55
C ASP A 49 6.98 -1.91 14.54
N PHE A 50 6.20 -2.00 15.63
CA PHE A 50 4.96 -1.25 15.80
C PHE A 50 5.20 0.27 15.81
N PHE A 51 6.17 0.75 16.60
CA PHE A 51 6.48 2.19 16.64
C PHE A 51 7.04 2.71 15.31
N VAL A 52 7.92 1.95 14.66
CA VAL A 52 8.47 2.31 13.35
C VAL A 52 7.36 2.42 12.30
N ILE A 53 6.45 1.45 12.26
CA ILE A 53 5.31 1.47 11.34
C ILE A 53 4.39 2.66 11.63
N GLN A 54 4.11 2.96 12.92
CA GLN A 54 3.26 4.10 13.28
C GLN A 54 3.85 5.44 12.84
N ILE A 55 5.18 5.62 12.94
CA ILE A 55 5.86 6.78 12.37
C ILE A 55 5.67 6.83 10.85
N GLY A 56 5.81 5.70 10.16
CA GLY A 56 5.53 5.60 8.72
C GLY A 56 4.10 6.02 8.38
N PHE A 57 3.09 5.53 9.12
CA PHE A 57 1.69 5.87 8.85
C PHE A 57 1.33 7.32 9.21
N LEU A 58 1.94 7.88 10.25
CA LEU A 58 1.83 9.31 10.56
C LEU A 58 2.35 10.16 9.39
N LEU A 59 3.56 9.87 8.90
CA LEU A 59 4.14 10.57 7.76
C LEU A 59 3.30 10.36 6.48
N TYR A 60 2.73 9.18 6.30
CA TYR A 60 1.85 8.87 5.16
C TYR A 60 0.56 9.72 5.21
N GLY A 61 -0.07 9.84 6.39
CA GLY A 61 -1.23 10.69 6.60
C GLY A 61 -0.92 12.17 6.35
N LEU A 62 0.23 12.67 6.84
CA LEU A 62 0.72 14.02 6.56
C LEU A 62 0.93 14.26 5.06
N ALA A 63 1.58 13.32 4.38
CA ALA A 63 1.84 13.40 2.94
C ALA A 63 0.54 13.52 2.13
N ILE A 64 -0.44 12.66 2.43
CA ILE A 64 -1.76 12.74 1.77
C ILE A 64 -2.43 14.08 2.06
N ALA A 65 -2.41 14.56 3.30
CA ALA A 65 -3.01 15.83 3.67
C ALA A 65 -2.39 17.01 2.89
N LEU A 66 -1.07 17.04 2.73
CA LEU A 66 -0.37 18.04 1.92
C LEU A 66 -0.80 17.99 0.45
N ILE A 67 -0.89 16.80 -0.14
CA ILE A 67 -1.32 16.62 -1.55
C ILE A 67 -2.77 17.07 -1.74
N VAL A 68 -3.68 16.71 -0.83
CA VAL A 68 -5.09 17.15 -0.88
C VAL A 68 -5.19 18.68 -0.77
N ARG A 69 -4.45 19.27 0.18
CA ARG A 69 -4.48 20.71 0.44
C ARG A 69 -3.76 21.55 -0.62
N ALA A 70 -2.88 20.95 -1.40
CA ALA A 70 -2.27 21.57 -2.58
C ALA A 70 -3.30 21.89 -3.67
N ASN A 71 -4.44 21.19 -3.72
CA ASN A 71 -5.54 21.41 -4.65
C ASN A 71 -5.14 21.37 -6.15
N LEU A 72 -4.14 20.56 -6.51
CA LEU A 72 -3.69 20.33 -7.90
C LEU A 72 -4.25 19.02 -8.48
N GLY A 73 -4.93 18.25 -7.68
CA GLY A 73 -5.32 16.86 -7.88
C GLY A 73 -4.69 15.97 -6.80
N THR A 74 -5.12 14.73 -6.70
CA THR A 74 -4.73 13.82 -5.62
C THR A 74 -4.10 12.55 -6.16
N GLY A 75 -3.59 11.69 -5.25
CA GLY A 75 -3.14 10.36 -5.63
C GLY A 75 -4.29 9.51 -6.21
N THR A 76 -3.96 8.54 -7.04
CA THR A 76 -4.92 7.77 -7.85
C THR A 76 -6.10 7.21 -7.05
N TRP A 77 -5.85 6.50 -5.96
CA TRP A 77 -6.89 5.96 -5.08
C TRP A 77 -7.67 7.05 -4.34
N LEU A 78 -6.98 8.13 -4.01
CA LEU A 78 -7.57 9.22 -3.25
C LEU A 78 -8.61 10.00 -4.08
N VAL A 79 -8.51 9.99 -5.42
CA VAL A 79 -9.57 10.56 -6.30
C VAL A 79 -10.90 9.89 -5.99
N LEU A 80 -10.94 8.56 -5.92
CA LEU A 80 -12.14 7.80 -5.60
C LEU A 80 -12.56 8.00 -4.13
N GLU A 81 -11.62 7.98 -3.19
CA GLU A 81 -11.91 8.17 -1.77
C GLU A 81 -12.52 9.53 -1.47
N VAL A 82 -11.99 10.60 -2.08
CA VAL A 82 -12.55 11.96 -1.93
C VAL A 82 -13.94 12.06 -2.55
N ALA A 83 -14.14 11.47 -3.74
CA ALA A 83 -15.44 11.44 -4.38
C ALA A 83 -16.50 10.77 -3.48
N LEU A 84 -16.18 9.57 -2.98
CA LEU A 84 -17.10 8.83 -2.09
C LEU A 84 -17.28 9.52 -0.74
N ALA A 85 -16.24 10.12 -0.17
CA ALA A 85 -16.34 10.89 1.07
C ALA A 85 -17.30 12.06 0.94
N ASN A 86 -17.23 12.78 -0.18
CA ASN A 86 -18.14 13.89 -0.48
C ASN A 86 -19.59 13.41 -0.70
N LEU A 87 -19.78 12.29 -1.40
CA LEU A 87 -21.11 11.70 -1.64
C LEU A 87 -21.77 11.21 -0.35
N LEU A 88 -20.99 10.69 0.58
CA LEU A 88 -21.47 10.14 1.86
C LEU A 88 -21.42 11.16 3.01
N GLU A 89 -20.95 12.38 2.75
CA GLU A 89 -20.79 13.47 3.74
C GLU A 89 -19.93 13.06 4.95
N ILE A 90 -18.89 12.24 4.73
CA ILE A 90 -17.96 11.79 5.76
C ILE A 90 -16.55 12.35 5.56
N LYS A 91 -15.72 12.30 6.60
CA LYS A 91 -14.31 12.72 6.51
C LYS A 91 -13.52 11.81 5.55
N ILE A 92 -12.61 12.39 4.78
CA ILE A 92 -11.77 11.68 3.79
C ILE A 92 -11.00 10.52 4.42
N GLY A 93 -10.37 10.72 5.58
CA GLY A 93 -9.65 9.66 6.27
C GLY A 93 -10.56 8.53 6.78
N THR A 94 -11.82 8.82 7.10
CA THR A 94 -12.81 7.77 7.42
C THR A 94 -13.11 6.93 6.19
N MET A 95 -13.25 7.59 5.02
CA MET A 95 -13.43 6.87 3.75
C MET A 95 -12.20 6.05 3.38
N THR A 96 -10.99 6.56 3.65
CA THR A 96 -9.74 5.79 3.48
C THR A 96 -9.75 4.49 4.28
N VAL A 97 -10.26 4.51 5.53
CA VAL A 97 -10.41 3.30 6.35
C VAL A 97 -11.41 2.33 5.72
N TYR A 98 -12.59 2.81 5.31
CA TYR A 98 -13.61 1.95 4.67
C TYR A 98 -13.09 1.35 3.36
N MET A 99 -12.43 2.15 2.53
CA MET A 99 -11.79 1.69 1.30
C MET A 99 -10.71 0.64 1.59
N GLY A 100 -9.90 0.86 2.61
CA GLY A 100 -8.88 -0.10 3.05
C GLY A 100 -9.48 -1.45 3.43
N PHE A 101 -10.58 -1.47 4.19
CA PHE A 101 -11.29 -2.72 4.52
C PHE A 101 -11.92 -3.38 3.29
N MET A 102 -12.53 -2.60 2.40
CA MET A 102 -13.11 -3.14 1.17
C MET A 102 -12.05 -3.83 0.31
N VAL A 103 -10.91 -3.18 0.12
CA VAL A 103 -9.79 -3.73 -0.65
C VAL A 103 -9.17 -4.94 0.05
N LEU A 104 -9.08 -4.92 1.38
CA LEU A 104 -8.63 -6.06 2.17
C LEU A 104 -9.53 -7.28 1.98
N ILE A 105 -10.86 -7.10 2.05
CA ILE A 105 -11.82 -8.18 1.82
C ILE A 105 -11.63 -8.76 0.41
N LEU A 106 -11.43 -7.91 -0.60
CA LEU A 106 -11.18 -8.34 -1.96
C LEU A 106 -9.88 -9.17 -2.08
N ALA A 107 -8.80 -8.70 -1.43
CA ALA A 107 -7.52 -9.41 -1.39
C ALA A 107 -7.66 -10.78 -0.67
N LEU A 108 -8.43 -10.84 0.41
CA LEU A 108 -8.70 -12.10 1.13
C LEU A 108 -9.52 -13.08 0.28
N ILE A 109 -10.54 -12.61 -0.45
CA ILE A 109 -11.30 -13.44 -1.40
C ILE A 109 -10.36 -14.03 -2.45
N LEU A 110 -9.39 -13.24 -2.91
CA LEU A 110 -8.35 -13.69 -3.85
C LEU A 110 -7.22 -14.48 -3.17
N ARG A 111 -7.36 -14.83 -1.88
CA ARG A 111 -6.42 -15.63 -1.09
C ARG A 111 -5.02 -15.03 -0.97
N GLU A 112 -4.91 -13.71 -0.86
CA GLU A 112 -3.64 -13.04 -0.62
C GLU A 112 -3.26 -13.09 0.86
N GLN A 113 -1.95 -13.16 1.13
CA GLN A 113 -1.44 -13.18 2.51
C GLN A 113 -1.51 -11.79 3.14
N VAL A 114 -2.14 -11.71 4.30
CA VAL A 114 -2.31 -10.46 5.06
C VAL A 114 -1.46 -10.50 6.33
N GLY A 115 -0.75 -9.40 6.60
CA GLY A 115 -0.01 -9.24 7.84
C GLY A 115 -0.71 -8.31 8.83
N TRP A 116 -0.27 -8.30 10.09
CA TRP A 116 -0.76 -7.35 11.09
C TRP A 116 -0.50 -5.89 10.68
N GLY A 117 0.59 -5.64 9.94
CA GLY A 117 0.91 -4.32 9.38
C GLY A 117 -0.13 -3.83 8.38
N THR A 118 -0.82 -4.72 7.66
CA THR A 118 -1.93 -4.36 6.76
C THR A 118 -3.12 -3.80 7.54
N LEU A 119 -3.49 -4.44 8.65
CA LEU A 119 -4.56 -3.94 9.53
C LEU A 119 -4.16 -2.62 10.20
N ALA A 120 -2.92 -2.53 10.69
CA ALA A 120 -2.39 -1.31 11.25
C ALA A 120 -2.38 -0.16 10.23
N ASN A 121 -2.05 -0.43 8.95
CA ASN A 121 -2.12 0.55 7.86
C ASN A 121 -3.54 1.12 7.70
N ILE A 122 -4.53 0.23 7.58
CA ILE A 122 -5.94 0.63 7.40
C ILE A 122 -6.43 1.50 8.57
N LEU A 123 -6.15 1.07 9.79
CA LEU A 123 -6.66 1.72 11.00
C LEU A 123 -5.92 3.02 11.36
N SER A 124 -4.67 3.20 10.93
CA SER A 124 -3.84 4.33 11.37
C SER A 124 -3.79 5.47 10.36
N ILE A 125 -3.69 5.19 9.06
CA ILE A 125 -3.50 6.26 8.05
C ILE A 125 -4.72 7.20 8.00
N GLY A 126 -5.93 6.68 8.04
CA GLY A 126 -7.16 7.49 7.98
C GLY A 126 -7.28 8.50 9.13
N PRO A 127 -7.17 8.10 10.39
CA PRO A 127 -7.15 9.03 11.53
C PRO A 127 -6.06 10.10 11.46
N TRP A 128 -4.81 9.73 11.10
CA TRP A 128 -3.73 10.70 10.89
C TRP A 128 -4.04 11.67 9.76
N LEU A 129 -4.59 11.19 8.65
CA LEU A 129 -5.04 12.04 7.55
C LEU A 129 -6.07 13.06 8.01
N ASN A 130 -7.12 12.62 8.71
CA ASN A 130 -8.15 13.54 9.23
C ASN A 130 -7.54 14.59 10.16
N LEU A 131 -6.65 14.17 11.07
CA LEU A 131 -5.97 15.10 11.98
C LEU A 131 -5.21 16.18 11.19
N PHE A 132 -4.38 15.81 10.22
CA PHE A 132 -3.61 16.78 9.46
C PHE A 132 -4.47 17.65 8.55
N LEU A 133 -5.58 17.14 8.01
CA LEU A 133 -6.52 17.94 7.25
C LEU A 133 -7.20 19.03 8.10
N ASP A 134 -7.39 18.79 9.39
CA ASP A 134 -7.96 19.79 10.31
C ASP A 134 -6.93 20.91 10.62
N PHE A 135 -5.62 20.65 10.54
CA PHE A 135 -4.56 21.64 10.81
C PHE A 135 -4.01 22.35 9.58
N ILE A 136 -3.98 21.70 8.41
CA ILE A 136 -3.38 22.24 7.20
C ILE A 136 -4.44 22.96 6.37
N SER A 137 -4.24 24.25 6.15
CA SER A 137 -5.14 25.05 5.32
C SER A 137 -4.93 24.78 3.82
N THR A 138 -6.02 24.85 3.04
CA THR A 138 -5.95 24.70 1.58
C THR A 138 -5.29 25.94 0.96
N SER A 139 -4.29 25.74 0.12
CA SER A 139 -3.70 26.81 -0.68
C SER A 139 -4.47 26.95 -2.01
N LYS A 140 -5.19 28.05 -2.22
CA LYS A 140 -5.93 28.31 -3.47
C LYS A 140 -5.34 29.45 -4.29
N GLU A 141 -4.62 30.38 -3.65
CA GLU A 141 -4.21 31.64 -4.25
C GLU A 141 -2.73 31.69 -4.66
N ASN A 142 -1.90 30.79 -4.13
CA ASN A 142 -0.46 30.79 -4.40
C ASN A 142 -0.03 29.49 -5.10
N PRO A 143 0.16 29.53 -6.45
CA PRO A 143 0.57 28.34 -7.21
C PRO A 143 1.94 27.78 -6.77
N ALA A 144 2.88 28.63 -6.35
CA ALA A 144 4.18 28.15 -5.88
C ALA A 144 4.05 27.35 -4.58
N LEU A 145 3.17 27.79 -3.66
CA LEU A 145 2.88 27.05 -2.43
C LEU A 145 2.15 25.74 -2.74
N GLN A 146 1.21 25.75 -3.68
CA GLN A 146 0.51 24.51 -4.12
C GLN A 146 1.51 23.47 -4.65
N ILE A 147 2.39 23.88 -5.57
CA ILE A 147 3.42 23.01 -6.14
C ILE A 147 4.37 22.53 -5.03
N GLY A 148 4.82 23.42 -4.15
CA GLY A 148 5.69 23.07 -3.03
C GLY A 148 5.07 22.06 -2.09
N MET A 149 3.80 22.24 -1.68
CA MET A 149 3.06 21.30 -0.83
C MET A 149 2.89 19.95 -1.52
N PHE A 150 2.56 19.96 -2.81
CA PHE A 150 2.38 18.74 -3.59
C PHE A 150 3.68 17.93 -3.69
N LEU A 151 4.78 18.56 -4.10
CA LEU A 151 6.08 17.89 -4.22
C LEU A 151 6.60 17.38 -2.88
N LEU A 152 6.46 18.17 -1.82
CA LEU A 152 6.81 17.77 -0.46
C LEU A 152 5.98 16.57 -0.01
N GLY A 153 4.67 16.59 -0.29
CA GLY A 153 3.77 15.47 -0.01
C GLY A 153 4.21 14.18 -0.72
N VAL A 154 4.54 14.25 -2.02
CA VAL A 154 5.03 13.08 -2.78
C VAL A 154 6.34 12.54 -2.21
N LEU A 155 7.28 13.40 -1.84
CA LEU A 155 8.54 12.98 -1.23
C LEU A 155 8.33 12.32 0.14
N ILE A 156 7.54 12.94 1.02
CA ILE A 156 7.21 12.38 2.33
C ILE A 156 6.48 11.04 2.17
N GLN A 157 5.58 10.91 1.21
CA GLN A 157 4.87 9.66 0.95
C GLN A 157 5.81 8.54 0.50
N GLY A 158 6.81 8.85 -0.33
CA GLY A 158 7.87 7.91 -0.70
C GLY A 158 8.67 7.42 0.52
N MET A 159 9.09 8.34 1.39
CA MET A 159 9.79 8.01 2.63
C MET A 159 8.92 7.18 3.58
N ALA A 160 7.68 7.57 3.79
CA ALA A 160 6.72 6.86 4.62
C ALA A 160 6.53 5.41 4.13
N THR A 161 6.40 5.25 2.80
CA THR A 161 6.30 3.92 2.15
C THR A 161 7.53 3.07 2.44
N ALA A 162 8.72 3.62 2.31
CA ALA A 162 9.97 2.90 2.59
C ALA A 162 10.07 2.47 4.06
N ILE A 163 9.63 3.33 5.00
CA ILE A 163 9.66 3.04 6.44
C ILE A 163 8.74 1.85 6.77
N TYR A 164 7.47 1.88 6.36
CA TYR A 164 6.55 0.81 6.76
C TYR A 164 6.79 -0.51 6.00
N ILE A 165 7.17 -0.46 4.73
CA ILE A 165 7.50 -1.66 3.96
C ILE A 165 8.78 -2.30 4.48
N GLY A 166 9.78 -1.50 4.90
CA GLY A 166 11.04 -1.98 5.45
C GLY A 166 10.89 -2.83 6.71
N VAL A 167 9.79 -2.72 7.43
CA VAL A 167 9.50 -3.56 8.61
C VAL A 167 9.05 -4.98 8.22
N ASP A 168 8.57 -5.18 6.99
CA ASP A 168 8.11 -6.48 6.49
C ASP A 168 6.96 -7.11 7.33
N ALA A 169 6.06 -6.28 7.88
CA ALA A 169 4.93 -6.72 8.70
C ALA A 169 3.65 -7.05 7.88
N GLY A 170 3.73 -6.95 6.58
CA GLY A 170 2.63 -7.16 5.63
C GLY A 170 2.57 -6.03 4.60
N ALA A 171 2.11 -6.35 3.40
CA ALA A 171 1.86 -5.36 2.36
C ALA A 171 0.63 -4.50 2.71
N GLY A 172 0.58 -3.26 2.19
CA GLY A 172 -0.64 -2.47 2.26
C GLY A 172 -1.80 -3.16 1.54
N PRO A 173 -3.08 -2.84 1.86
CA PRO A 173 -4.22 -3.52 1.24
C PRO A 173 -4.24 -3.38 -0.30
N ARG A 174 -3.81 -2.23 -0.81
CA ARG A 174 -3.74 -1.95 -2.26
C ARG A 174 -2.65 -2.76 -2.95
N ASP A 175 -1.50 -2.92 -2.31
CA ASP A 175 -0.40 -3.74 -2.81
C ASP A 175 -0.78 -5.23 -2.78
N SER A 176 -1.49 -5.66 -1.74
CA SER A 176 -2.05 -7.01 -1.65
C SER A 176 -3.03 -7.31 -2.78
N LEU A 177 -3.90 -6.35 -3.12
CA LEU A 177 -4.83 -6.51 -4.26
C LEU A 177 -4.07 -6.65 -5.59
N MET A 178 -3.06 -5.82 -5.81
CA MET A 178 -2.22 -5.89 -7.03
C MET A 178 -1.54 -7.25 -7.17
N LEU A 179 -0.94 -7.77 -6.09
CA LEU A 179 -0.31 -9.09 -6.06
C LEU A 179 -1.34 -10.21 -6.30
N ALA A 180 -2.52 -10.09 -5.73
CA ALA A 180 -3.61 -11.03 -5.92
C ALA A 180 -4.06 -11.08 -7.39
N VAL A 181 -4.21 -9.92 -8.05
CA VAL A 181 -4.56 -9.83 -9.48
C VAL A 181 -3.45 -10.43 -10.33
N HIS A 182 -2.18 -10.08 -10.09
CA HIS A 182 -1.04 -10.69 -10.78
C HIS A 182 -1.07 -12.23 -10.70
N ARG A 183 -1.26 -12.76 -9.50
CA ARG A 183 -1.26 -14.21 -9.27
C ARG A 183 -2.45 -14.93 -9.93
N THR A 184 -3.63 -14.31 -9.94
CA THR A 184 -4.85 -14.94 -10.48
C THR A 184 -4.95 -14.85 -12.00
N THR A 185 -4.45 -13.77 -12.60
CA THR A 185 -4.59 -13.50 -14.05
C THR A 185 -3.32 -13.81 -14.84
N GLY A 186 -2.15 -13.88 -14.18
CA GLY A 186 -0.85 -14.06 -14.84
C GLY A 186 -0.32 -12.81 -15.54
N VAL A 187 -1.03 -11.65 -15.48
CA VAL A 187 -0.52 -10.39 -16.03
C VAL A 187 0.65 -9.86 -15.19
N SER A 188 1.56 -9.10 -15.80
CA SER A 188 2.68 -8.51 -15.04
C SER A 188 2.17 -7.59 -13.92
N ILE A 189 2.98 -7.43 -12.87
CA ILE A 189 2.65 -6.56 -11.72
C ILE A 189 2.41 -5.12 -12.18
N ARG A 190 3.18 -4.62 -13.14
CA ARG A 190 2.99 -3.29 -13.75
C ARG A 190 1.62 -3.14 -14.39
N VAL A 191 1.21 -4.13 -15.18
CA VAL A 191 -0.08 -4.11 -15.88
C VAL A 191 -1.22 -4.21 -14.86
N ALA A 192 -1.11 -5.09 -13.87
CA ALA A 192 -2.10 -5.22 -12.80
C ALA A 192 -2.28 -3.90 -12.05
N ARG A 193 -1.16 -3.28 -11.62
CA ARG A 193 -1.15 -1.99 -10.92
C ARG A 193 -1.74 -0.88 -11.80
N GLY A 194 -1.22 -0.72 -13.01
CA GLY A 194 -1.68 0.33 -13.92
C GLY A 194 -3.18 0.19 -14.24
N ALA A 195 -3.66 -1.02 -14.48
CA ALA A 195 -5.07 -1.27 -14.76
C ALA A 195 -5.97 -0.90 -13.56
N ILE A 196 -5.58 -1.33 -12.35
CA ILE A 196 -6.32 -0.99 -11.12
C ILE A 196 -6.33 0.53 -10.93
N GLU A 197 -5.18 1.20 -11.04
CA GLU A 197 -5.08 2.65 -10.85
C GLU A 197 -5.91 3.43 -11.87
N VAL A 198 -5.88 3.03 -13.15
CA VAL A 198 -6.71 3.66 -14.19
C VAL A 198 -8.19 3.49 -13.91
N ILE A 199 -8.63 2.28 -13.55
CA ILE A 199 -10.04 2.01 -13.21
C ILE A 199 -10.49 2.86 -12.03
N VAL A 200 -9.69 2.90 -10.95
CA VAL A 200 -10.01 3.64 -9.74
C VAL A 200 -10.08 5.15 -9.99
N VAL A 201 -9.14 5.69 -10.76
CA VAL A 201 -9.15 7.12 -11.15
C VAL A 201 -10.37 7.44 -12.01
N LEU A 202 -10.68 6.61 -13.01
CA LEU A 202 -11.84 6.84 -13.88
C LEU A 202 -13.15 6.82 -13.09
N ILE A 203 -13.35 5.84 -12.24
CA ILE A 203 -14.55 5.78 -11.38
C ILE A 203 -14.60 6.99 -10.46
N GLY A 204 -13.49 7.33 -9.80
CA GLY A 204 -13.43 8.46 -8.90
C GLY A 204 -13.69 9.80 -9.60
N TRP A 205 -13.15 9.97 -10.80
CA TRP A 205 -13.37 11.17 -11.62
C TRP A 205 -14.85 11.29 -12.07
N LEU A 206 -15.44 10.21 -12.54
CA LEU A 206 -16.86 10.16 -12.92
C LEU A 206 -17.80 10.49 -11.74
N LEU A 207 -17.39 10.16 -10.51
CA LEU A 207 -18.10 10.49 -9.29
C LEU A 207 -17.78 11.90 -8.74
N GLY A 208 -17.04 12.73 -9.49
CA GLY A 208 -16.71 14.12 -9.10
C GLY A 208 -15.47 14.25 -8.21
N GLY A 209 -14.63 13.24 -8.17
CA GLY A 209 -13.36 13.29 -7.43
C GLY A 209 -12.35 14.24 -8.04
N PRO A 210 -11.38 14.76 -7.25
CA PRO A 210 -10.43 15.77 -7.65
C PRO A 210 -9.28 15.20 -8.51
N ALA A 211 -9.60 14.71 -9.70
CA ALA A 211 -8.61 14.34 -10.70
C ALA A 211 -8.11 15.60 -11.43
N GLY A 212 -6.80 15.78 -11.49
CA GLY A 212 -6.19 16.96 -12.12
C GLY A 212 -4.77 16.68 -12.60
N ILE A 213 -4.06 17.74 -12.98
CA ILE A 213 -2.64 17.67 -13.39
C ILE A 213 -1.79 17.03 -12.29
N GLY A 214 -2.09 17.34 -11.02
CA GLY A 214 -1.44 16.71 -9.87
C GLY A 214 -1.63 15.20 -9.82
N THR A 215 -2.78 14.65 -10.25
CA THR A 215 -2.98 13.19 -10.29
C THR A 215 -2.05 12.50 -11.28
N VAL A 216 -1.87 13.11 -12.46
CA VAL A 216 -0.91 12.61 -13.46
C VAL A 216 0.53 12.76 -12.95
N ALA A 217 0.87 13.92 -12.39
CA ALA A 217 2.19 14.16 -11.80
C ALA A 217 2.48 13.20 -10.65
N PHE A 218 1.48 12.92 -9.79
CA PHE A 218 1.60 11.93 -8.72
C PHE A 218 1.94 10.54 -9.26
N ALA A 219 1.21 10.06 -10.25
CA ALA A 219 1.44 8.74 -10.85
C ALA A 219 2.86 8.60 -11.42
N LEU A 220 3.41 9.69 -11.98
CA LEU A 220 4.79 9.71 -12.52
C LEU A 220 5.86 9.84 -11.44
N LEU A 221 5.61 10.60 -10.37
CA LEU A 221 6.62 10.96 -9.38
C LEU A 221 6.68 10.00 -8.19
N ILE A 222 5.58 9.33 -7.85
CA ILE A 222 5.55 8.47 -6.65
C ILE A 222 6.51 7.27 -6.77
N GLY A 223 6.62 6.66 -7.94
CA GLY A 223 7.55 5.56 -8.18
C GLY A 223 9.01 5.95 -7.93
N PRO A 224 9.55 6.97 -8.60
CA PRO A 224 10.89 7.51 -8.33
C PRO A 224 11.11 7.93 -6.87
N SER A 225 10.10 8.55 -6.22
CA SER A 225 10.18 8.95 -4.83
C SER A 225 10.36 7.75 -3.89
N VAL A 226 9.57 6.70 -4.08
CA VAL A 226 9.68 5.46 -3.30
C VAL A 226 11.03 4.76 -3.54
N GLN A 227 11.47 4.66 -4.80
CA GLN A 227 12.78 4.06 -5.13
C GLN A 227 13.94 4.82 -4.49
N TRP A 228 13.90 6.16 -4.52
CA TRP A 228 14.89 6.99 -3.86
C TRP A 228 14.88 6.75 -2.33
N ALA A 229 13.69 6.69 -1.72
CA ALA A 229 13.56 6.43 -0.29
C ALA A 229 14.08 5.02 0.10
N PHE A 230 13.81 3.99 -0.71
CA PHE A 230 14.38 2.64 -0.47
C PHE A 230 15.91 2.64 -0.49
N LYS A 231 16.53 3.38 -1.42
CA LYS A 231 17.98 3.54 -1.45
C LYS A 231 18.50 4.29 -0.22
N LEU A 232 17.80 5.36 0.19
CA LEU A 232 18.17 6.18 1.34
C LEU A 232 18.13 5.38 2.66
N PHE A 233 17.06 4.62 2.89
CA PHE A 233 16.87 3.81 4.09
C PHE A 233 17.51 2.42 4.01
N LYS A 234 18.18 2.08 2.88
CA LYS A 234 18.78 0.75 2.62
C LYS A 234 17.77 -0.39 2.83
N VAL A 235 16.53 -0.18 2.44
CA VAL A 235 15.48 -1.18 2.55
C VAL A 235 15.72 -2.26 1.49
N HIS A 236 16.00 -3.49 1.96
CA HIS A 236 16.14 -4.66 1.09
C HIS A 236 14.79 -5.39 1.08
N LEU A 237 14.15 -5.42 -0.07
CA LEU A 237 12.88 -6.14 -0.24
C LEU A 237 13.18 -7.65 -0.27
N HIS A 238 12.62 -8.37 0.70
CA HIS A 238 12.85 -9.81 0.85
C HIS A 238 12.03 -10.68 -0.14
N LYS A 239 11.06 -10.08 -0.85
CA LYS A 239 10.27 -10.77 -1.86
C LYS A 239 10.63 -10.29 -3.25
N PRO A 240 10.99 -11.21 -4.19
CA PRO A 240 11.32 -10.84 -5.58
C PRO A 240 10.20 -10.08 -6.27
N GLU A 241 8.92 -10.41 -5.99
CA GLU A 241 7.74 -9.75 -6.56
C GLU A 241 7.62 -8.26 -6.22
N LEU A 242 7.96 -7.87 -4.98
CA LEU A 242 7.97 -6.46 -4.56
C LEU A 242 9.23 -5.73 -5.05
N ALA A 243 10.35 -6.45 -5.19
CA ALA A 243 11.58 -5.89 -5.75
C ALA A 243 11.40 -5.54 -7.23
N GLU A 244 10.70 -6.38 -7.99
CA GLU A 244 10.38 -6.15 -9.40
C GLU A 244 9.45 -4.95 -9.59
N ALA A 245 8.44 -4.79 -8.72
CA ALA A 245 7.55 -3.64 -8.72
C ALA A 245 8.24 -2.31 -8.33
N ALA A 246 9.39 -2.37 -7.66
CA ALA A 246 10.16 -1.19 -7.26
C ALA A 246 11.30 -0.87 -8.26
N ALA A 247 11.72 -1.84 -9.08
CA ALA A 247 12.77 -1.66 -10.08
C ALA A 247 12.25 -1.11 -11.41
N ASP A 248 10.98 -1.24 -11.63
CA ASP A 248 10.23 -0.84 -12.81
C ASP A 248 9.52 0.49 -12.60
#